data_80512ede9bf528c4136fd486c10716df
#
_entry.id   80512ede9bf528c4136fd486c10716df
#
_cell.length_a   1.000
_cell.length_b   1.000
_cell.length_c   1.000
_cell.angle_alpha   90.00
_cell.angle_beta   90.00
_cell.angle_gamma   90.00
#
_symmetry.space_group_name_H-M   'P 1'
#
loop_
_entity.id
_entity.type
_entity.pdbx_description
1 polymer ?
#
loop_
_entity_poly.entity_id
_entity_poly.type
_entity_poly.pdbx_seq_one_letter_code
_entity_poly.pdbx_strand_id
1 'polypeptide(L)'
;MIDLQECRNEIDKIDSDIIRLFEQRMKVCEDVAEYKIRTGKKVLDPERERQKLEVLRGKAHGEFNQLGAQELFQQIMAISRKRQYQLLTEHGIEDDEKLEMVDALPLKDVRVVFQGVEGAYSYAAMREYFQDDIESFHVKTWRDAMEAVVEGRADYAVLPIENTTAGIVADIYDLLTEYELSIVGEQIIRPEHVLLGLPDAELEDIRQVCSHPQALSQCGKYLESHPDWKKKEMENTAGSAKKIKEDNDKTQAAIASRQAGELYGLKILAENICYNGQNATRFVIVSKKPIYVKDAHKISIFFELHHESGTLYNMLSHIIYNGLNMTKIESRPITGKNWQYRFFVDFEGNLKDSAVKNALRGIEAEADTVSYTHLRAHETSAHL
;
A
#
# COMPACT_ATOMS: atom_id res chain seq x y z
N MET A 1 46.07 34.10 2.52
CA MET A 1 44.97 33.78 1.54
C MET A 1 44.61 32.36 1.79
N ILE A 2 43.33 32.00 1.92
CA ILE A 2 42.92 30.61 2.13
C ILE A 2 43.15 29.84 0.82
N ASP A 3 43.96 28.78 0.86
CA ASP A 3 44.15 27.90 -0.28
C ASP A 3 43.08 26.78 -0.24
N LEU A 4 42.22 26.79 -1.25
CA LEU A 4 41.13 25.80 -1.35
C LEU A 4 41.64 24.35 -1.50
N GLN A 5 42.80 24.17 -2.18
CA GLN A 5 43.36 22.84 -2.37
C GLN A 5 43.96 22.28 -1.06
N GLU A 6 44.61 23.11 -0.28
CA GLU A 6 45.09 22.74 1.06
C GLU A 6 43.92 22.35 1.97
N CYS A 7 42.83 23.14 1.99
CA CYS A 7 41.63 22.84 2.76
C CYS A 7 41.03 21.49 2.35
N ARG A 8 40.92 21.17 1.05
CA ARG A 8 40.42 19.89 0.54
C ARG A 8 41.31 18.73 1.00
N ASN A 9 42.63 18.84 0.86
CA ASN A 9 43.58 17.83 1.27
C ASN A 9 43.49 17.54 2.80
N GLU A 10 43.20 18.57 3.59
CA GLU A 10 43.02 18.41 5.03
C GLU A 10 41.68 17.72 5.38
N ILE A 11 40.60 18.08 4.68
CA ILE A 11 39.31 17.41 4.79
C ILE A 11 39.46 15.95 4.46
N ASP A 12 40.10 15.56 3.35
CA ASP A 12 40.32 14.17 2.93
C ASP A 12 41.06 13.34 4.00
N LYS A 13 41.99 13.93 4.72
CA LYS A 13 42.68 13.26 5.84
C LYS A 13 41.74 13.04 7.03
N ILE A 14 40.97 14.06 7.38
CA ILE A 14 39.99 13.99 8.47
C ILE A 14 38.92 12.93 8.14
N ASP A 15 38.42 12.89 6.90
CA ASP A 15 37.44 11.90 6.44
C ASP A 15 38.00 10.48 6.55
N SER A 16 39.27 10.27 6.21
CA SER A 16 39.96 9.00 6.37
C SER A 16 40.01 8.54 7.84
N ASP A 17 40.28 9.47 8.75
CA ASP A 17 40.25 9.17 10.19
C ASP A 17 38.84 8.89 10.71
N ILE A 18 37.84 9.60 10.22
CA ILE A 18 36.42 9.35 10.55
C ILE A 18 36.02 7.93 10.12
N ILE A 19 36.36 7.52 8.89
CA ILE A 19 36.08 6.17 8.37
C ILE A 19 36.74 5.12 9.27
N ARG A 20 38.02 5.26 9.57
CA ARG A 20 38.77 4.33 10.43
C ARG A 20 38.13 4.20 11.83
N LEU A 21 37.75 5.32 12.44
CA LEU A 21 37.11 5.33 13.77
C LEU A 21 35.69 4.75 13.72
N PHE A 22 34.95 5.00 12.64
CA PHE A 22 33.65 4.42 12.41
C PHE A 22 33.73 2.89 12.31
N GLU A 23 34.65 2.34 11.50
CA GLU A 23 34.86 0.91 11.37
C GLU A 23 35.23 0.25 12.69
N GLN A 24 36.15 0.87 13.48
CA GLN A 24 36.50 0.38 14.81
C GLN A 24 35.28 0.36 15.74
N ARG A 25 34.45 1.40 15.68
CA ARG A 25 33.21 1.45 16.49
C ARG A 25 32.23 0.38 16.05
N MET A 26 32.08 0.12 14.76
CA MET A 26 31.19 -0.93 14.24
C MET A 26 31.62 -2.31 14.71
N LYS A 27 32.91 -2.61 14.70
CA LYS A 27 33.44 -3.87 15.24
C LYS A 27 33.08 -4.09 16.72
N VAL A 28 33.19 -3.04 17.54
CA VAL A 28 32.77 -3.13 18.95
C VAL A 28 31.24 -3.32 19.05
N CYS A 29 30.46 -2.74 18.12
CA CYS A 29 29.01 -2.95 18.09
C CYS A 29 28.62 -4.40 17.72
N GLU A 30 29.44 -5.09 16.92
CA GLU A 30 29.25 -6.53 16.67
C GLU A 30 29.48 -7.37 17.94
N ASP A 31 30.50 -7.06 18.73
CA ASP A 31 30.72 -7.71 20.04
C ASP A 31 29.53 -7.48 21.00
N VAL A 32 28.95 -6.26 20.96
CA VAL A 32 27.72 -5.94 21.75
C VAL A 32 26.53 -6.74 21.23
N ALA A 33 26.40 -6.94 19.91
CA ALA A 33 25.35 -7.76 19.34
C ALA A 33 25.46 -9.21 19.81
N GLU A 34 26.64 -9.79 19.77
CA GLU A 34 26.91 -11.14 20.28
C GLU A 34 26.54 -11.32 21.76
N TYR A 35 26.86 -10.31 22.57
CA TYR A 35 26.44 -10.31 23.97
C TYR A 35 24.91 -10.30 24.11
N LYS A 36 24.21 -9.45 23.32
CA LYS A 36 22.74 -9.36 23.35
C LYS A 36 22.08 -10.66 22.86
N ILE A 37 22.62 -11.27 21.81
CA ILE A 37 22.19 -12.59 21.31
C ILE A 37 22.25 -13.64 22.42
N ARG A 38 23.38 -13.74 23.12
CA ARG A 38 23.55 -14.72 24.21
C ARG A 38 22.67 -14.47 25.42
N THR A 39 22.31 -13.21 25.69
CA THR A 39 21.57 -12.81 26.88
C THR A 39 20.10 -12.51 26.66
N GLY A 40 19.62 -12.56 25.41
CA GLY A 40 18.24 -12.21 25.06
C GLY A 40 17.91 -10.72 25.22
N LYS A 41 18.90 -9.82 25.33
CA LYS A 41 18.68 -8.39 25.46
C LYS A 41 18.26 -7.78 24.13
N LYS A 42 17.30 -6.85 24.17
CA LYS A 42 16.86 -6.10 23.00
C LYS A 42 17.99 -5.28 22.38
N VAL A 43 17.97 -5.13 21.06
CA VAL A 43 18.94 -4.29 20.30
C VAL A 43 18.76 -2.83 20.67
N LEU A 44 17.54 -2.31 20.61
CA LEU A 44 17.23 -0.92 20.98
C LEU A 44 17.18 -0.75 22.51
N ASP A 45 17.88 0.26 23.00
CA ASP A 45 17.85 0.74 24.39
C ASP A 45 17.70 2.28 24.32
N PRO A 46 16.45 2.80 24.26
CA PRO A 46 16.18 4.22 24.06
C PRO A 46 16.79 5.13 25.14
N GLU A 47 16.72 4.69 26.41
CA GLU A 47 17.20 5.47 27.52
C GLU A 47 18.73 5.65 27.47
N ARG A 48 19.45 4.56 27.19
CA ARG A 48 20.91 4.63 27.03
C ARG A 48 21.32 5.47 25.82
N GLU A 49 20.61 5.40 24.71
CA GLU A 49 20.91 6.22 23.52
C GLU A 49 20.69 7.70 23.82
N ARG A 50 19.58 8.05 24.45
CA ARG A 50 19.29 9.43 24.86
C ARG A 50 20.39 10.00 25.74
N GLN A 51 20.76 9.30 26.82
CA GLN A 51 21.84 9.72 27.73
C GLN A 51 23.17 9.87 26.98
N LYS A 52 23.47 8.96 26.05
CA LYS A 52 24.70 9.02 25.26
C LYS A 52 24.73 10.23 24.32
N LEU A 53 23.63 10.56 23.67
CA LEU A 53 23.51 11.72 22.80
C LEU A 53 23.69 13.03 23.57
N GLU A 54 23.10 13.17 24.75
CA GLU A 54 23.32 14.33 25.64
C GLU A 54 24.79 14.52 25.98
N VAL A 55 25.47 13.45 26.39
CA VAL A 55 26.90 13.49 26.69
C VAL A 55 27.74 13.88 25.48
N LEU A 56 27.41 13.35 24.30
CA LEU A 56 28.17 13.65 23.07
C LEU A 56 27.95 15.07 22.59
N ARG A 57 26.72 15.56 22.66
CA ARG A 57 26.38 16.97 22.39
C ARG A 57 27.18 17.91 23.28
N GLY A 58 27.27 17.62 24.58
CA GLY A 58 28.04 18.44 25.53
C GLY A 58 29.55 18.45 25.31
N LYS A 59 30.10 17.54 24.49
CA LYS A 59 31.53 17.54 24.12
C LYS A 59 31.86 18.44 22.95
N ALA A 60 30.88 18.82 22.14
CA ALA A 60 31.06 19.70 21.01
C ALA A 60 31.03 21.19 21.45
N HIS A 61 31.78 22.04 20.76
CA HIS A 61 31.86 23.48 21.06
C HIS A 61 31.07 24.30 20.05
N GLY A 62 30.23 25.20 20.57
CA GLY A 62 29.32 26.01 19.75
C GLY A 62 28.05 25.31 19.34
N GLU A 63 26.96 26.08 19.26
CA GLU A 63 25.59 25.52 19.05
C GLU A 63 25.49 24.72 17.74
N PHE A 64 26.05 25.23 16.67
CA PHE A 64 26.07 24.55 15.37
C PHE A 64 26.73 23.17 15.45
N ASN A 65 27.93 23.08 16.04
CA ASN A 65 28.64 21.80 16.18
C ASN A 65 27.97 20.87 17.17
N GLN A 66 27.30 21.35 18.20
CA GLN A 66 26.52 20.57 19.14
C GLN A 66 25.34 19.88 18.49
N LEU A 67 24.59 20.60 17.63
CA LEU A 67 23.50 20.04 16.85
C LEU A 67 24.03 19.05 15.81
N GLY A 68 25.08 19.40 15.07
CA GLY A 68 25.69 18.52 14.07
C GLY A 68 26.26 17.23 14.68
N ALA A 69 26.90 17.30 15.85
CA ALA A 69 27.39 16.13 16.58
C ALA A 69 26.23 15.24 17.05
N GLN A 70 25.16 15.82 17.55
CA GLN A 70 23.97 15.06 17.94
C GLN A 70 23.38 14.28 16.76
N GLU A 71 23.17 14.95 15.63
CA GLU A 71 22.66 14.35 14.41
C GLU A 71 23.58 13.24 13.88
N LEU A 72 24.88 13.50 13.77
CA LEU A 72 25.87 12.52 13.31
C LEU A 72 25.84 11.24 14.16
N PHE A 73 25.88 11.37 15.49
CA PHE A 73 25.89 10.22 16.38
C PHE A 73 24.55 9.49 16.43
N GLN A 74 23.45 10.20 16.23
CA GLN A 74 22.13 9.57 16.05
C GLN A 74 22.13 8.63 14.83
N GLN A 75 22.70 9.08 13.69
CA GLN A 75 22.84 8.25 12.49
C GLN A 75 23.80 7.08 12.71
N ILE A 76 24.95 7.30 13.34
CA ILE A 76 25.89 6.21 13.67
C ILE A 76 25.24 5.15 14.56
N MET A 77 24.43 5.54 15.55
CA MET A 77 23.70 4.58 16.41
C MET A 77 22.63 3.80 15.60
N ALA A 78 21.90 4.47 14.74
CA ALA A 78 20.91 3.83 13.86
C ALA A 78 21.58 2.79 12.93
N ILE A 79 22.72 3.11 12.31
CA ILE A 79 23.49 2.17 11.49
C ILE A 79 23.98 0.98 12.35
N SER A 80 24.43 1.24 13.58
CA SER A 80 24.87 0.18 14.50
C SER A 80 23.74 -0.77 14.87
N ARG A 81 22.50 -0.28 15.09
CA ARG A 81 21.33 -1.13 15.32
C ARG A 81 21.02 -2.01 14.12
N LYS A 82 21.05 -1.44 12.91
CA LYS A 82 20.82 -2.21 11.68
C LYS A 82 21.81 -3.38 11.55
N ARG A 83 23.10 -3.15 11.82
CA ARG A 83 24.09 -4.23 11.82
C ARG A 83 23.80 -5.28 12.90
N GLN A 84 23.36 -4.86 14.08
CA GLN A 84 22.95 -5.79 15.15
C GLN A 84 21.74 -6.64 14.73
N TYR A 85 20.73 -6.06 14.07
CA TYR A 85 19.57 -6.81 13.53
C TYR A 85 20.00 -7.82 12.44
N GLN A 86 20.94 -7.45 11.56
CA GLN A 86 21.50 -8.38 10.58
C GLN A 86 22.17 -9.58 11.27
N LEU A 87 22.97 -9.33 12.30
CA LEU A 87 23.62 -10.40 13.07
C LEU A 87 22.61 -11.33 13.77
N LEU A 88 21.51 -10.81 14.30
CA LEU A 88 20.41 -11.63 14.83
C LEU A 88 19.90 -12.61 13.78
N THR A 89 19.64 -12.13 12.58
CA THR A 89 19.15 -12.96 11.46
C THR A 89 20.22 -13.97 11.00
N GLU A 90 21.50 -13.56 10.90
CA GLU A 90 22.62 -14.44 10.56
C GLU A 90 22.80 -15.59 11.59
N HIS A 91 22.46 -15.35 12.86
CA HIS A 91 22.49 -16.37 13.92
C HIS A 91 21.17 -17.18 14.02
N GLY A 92 20.26 -17.03 13.07
CA GLY A 92 19.01 -17.80 13.04
C GLY A 92 18.03 -17.46 14.16
N ILE A 93 18.16 -16.27 14.78
CA ILE A 93 17.17 -15.80 15.73
C ILE A 93 15.96 -15.34 14.93
N GLU A 94 14.89 -16.10 15.03
CA GLU A 94 13.61 -15.80 14.38
C GLU A 94 12.73 -15.01 15.34
N ASP A 95 11.95 -14.06 14.79
CA ASP A 95 10.86 -13.42 15.52
C ASP A 95 9.64 -14.35 15.46
N ASP A 96 8.68 -14.16 16.34
CA ASP A 96 7.40 -14.84 16.27
C ASP A 96 6.76 -14.53 14.90
N GLU A 97 6.61 -15.55 14.04
CA GLU A 97 5.99 -15.38 12.73
C GLU A 97 4.52 -15.01 12.92
N LYS A 98 4.18 -13.75 12.65
CA LYS A 98 2.80 -13.23 12.73
C LYS A 98 1.93 -13.68 11.56
N LEU A 99 2.56 -14.18 10.48
CA LEU A 99 1.90 -14.59 9.24
C LEU A 99 2.29 -16.03 8.92
N GLU A 100 1.30 -16.86 8.61
CA GLU A 100 1.50 -18.22 8.17
C GLU A 100 1.79 -18.28 6.67
N MET A 101 2.87 -18.97 6.29
CA MET A 101 3.23 -19.18 4.90
C MET A 101 2.45 -20.32 4.29
N VAL A 102 1.84 -20.08 3.12
CA VAL A 102 1.13 -21.10 2.32
C VAL A 102 1.74 -21.19 0.92
N ASP A 103 1.67 -22.35 0.29
CA ASP A 103 2.15 -22.52 -1.10
C ASP A 103 1.23 -21.79 -2.10
N ALA A 104 -0.08 -21.77 -1.84
CA ALA A 104 -1.06 -21.01 -2.59
C ALA A 104 -2.23 -20.61 -1.68
N LEU A 105 -2.91 -19.51 -2.00
CA LEU A 105 -4.15 -19.16 -1.29
C LEU A 105 -5.22 -20.19 -1.57
N PRO A 106 -6.05 -20.54 -0.57
CA PRO A 106 -7.23 -21.39 -0.78
C PRO A 106 -8.29 -20.58 -1.54
N LEU A 107 -8.40 -20.79 -2.85
CA LEU A 107 -9.31 -20.04 -3.73
C LEU A 107 -10.54 -20.86 -4.16
N LYS A 108 -10.64 -22.15 -3.75
CA LYS A 108 -11.78 -23.02 -4.08
C LYS A 108 -12.71 -23.15 -2.89
N ASP A 109 -13.99 -23.28 -3.18
CA ASP A 109 -15.05 -23.46 -2.18
C ASP A 109 -15.06 -22.36 -1.12
N VAL A 110 -14.69 -21.13 -1.52
CA VAL A 110 -14.61 -19.96 -0.65
C VAL A 110 -15.76 -19.00 -0.91
N ARG A 111 -16.12 -18.24 0.13
CA ARG A 111 -17.12 -17.18 0.05
C ARG A 111 -16.43 -15.84 -0.05
N VAL A 112 -16.77 -15.09 -1.09
CA VAL A 112 -16.15 -13.80 -1.37
C VAL A 112 -17.20 -12.69 -1.34
N VAL A 113 -16.94 -11.65 -0.59
CA VAL A 113 -17.78 -10.45 -0.53
C VAL A 113 -17.15 -9.32 -1.31
N PHE A 114 -17.97 -8.53 -2.01
CA PHE A 114 -17.54 -7.31 -2.69
C PHE A 114 -18.57 -6.20 -2.47
N GLN A 115 -18.13 -4.94 -2.57
CA GLN A 115 -19.02 -3.80 -2.44
C GLN A 115 -19.60 -3.41 -3.80
N GLY A 116 -20.89 -3.06 -3.85
CA GLY A 116 -21.58 -2.57 -5.02
C GLY A 116 -22.62 -3.54 -5.53
N VAL A 117 -22.66 -3.75 -6.85
CA VAL A 117 -23.60 -4.66 -7.52
C VAL A 117 -22.85 -5.52 -8.52
N GLU A 118 -23.45 -6.60 -8.98
CA GLU A 118 -22.91 -7.40 -10.07
C GLU A 118 -22.66 -6.53 -11.31
N GLY A 119 -21.53 -6.75 -11.99
CA GLY A 119 -21.07 -5.92 -13.11
C GLY A 119 -20.29 -4.67 -12.70
N ALA A 120 -20.14 -4.35 -11.40
CA ALA A 120 -19.23 -3.31 -10.91
C ALA A 120 -17.76 -3.75 -11.07
N TYR A 121 -16.81 -2.78 -10.99
CA TYR A 121 -15.39 -3.11 -11.11
C TYR A 121 -14.85 -3.96 -9.94
N SER A 122 -15.45 -3.87 -8.75
CA SER A 122 -15.17 -4.78 -7.63
C SER A 122 -15.59 -6.22 -7.95
N TYR A 123 -16.72 -6.40 -8.63
CA TYR A 123 -17.15 -7.71 -9.15
C TYR A 123 -16.19 -8.22 -10.21
N ALA A 124 -15.75 -7.37 -11.16
CA ALA A 124 -14.76 -7.73 -12.17
C ALA A 124 -13.43 -8.16 -11.52
N ALA A 125 -12.94 -7.41 -10.53
CA ALA A 125 -11.74 -7.75 -9.78
C ALA A 125 -11.86 -9.10 -9.07
N MET A 126 -13.00 -9.36 -8.45
CA MET A 126 -13.30 -10.65 -7.83
C MET A 126 -13.24 -11.78 -8.85
N ARG A 127 -13.93 -11.65 -9.99
CA ARG A 127 -13.99 -12.68 -11.03
C ARG A 127 -12.62 -12.96 -11.66
N GLU A 128 -11.80 -11.94 -11.91
CA GLU A 128 -10.44 -12.14 -12.42
C GLU A 128 -9.52 -12.83 -11.42
N TYR A 129 -9.65 -12.50 -10.12
CA TYR A 129 -8.77 -13.05 -9.10
C TYR A 129 -9.13 -14.49 -8.71
N PHE A 130 -10.42 -14.77 -8.46
CA PHE A 130 -10.90 -16.05 -7.92
C PHE A 130 -11.37 -17.03 -9.00
N GLN A 131 -11.61 -16.57 -10.23
CA GLN A 131 -12.20 -17.36 -11.31
C GLN A 131 -13.64 -17.83 -10.97
N ASP A 132 -14.05 -19.04 -11.41
CA ASP A 132 -15.47 -19.44 -11.42
C ASP A 132 -15.94 -20.29 -10.22
N ASP A 133 -15.04 -20.89 -9.46
CA ASP A 133 -15.40 -21.88 -8.42
C ASP A 133 -15.55 -21.22 -7.03
N ILE A 134 -16.39 -20.17 -6.90
CA ILE A 134 -16.61 -19.47 -5.64
C ILE A 134 -18.09 -19.16 -5.39
N GLU A 135 -18.47 -19.08 -4.12
CA GLU A 135 -19.70 -18.44 -3.70
C GLU A 135 -19.41 -16.94 -3.49
N SER A 136 -20.23 -16.07 -4.08
CA SER A 136 -20.05 -14.64 -3.91
C SER A 136 -21.35 -13.92 -3.59
N PHE A 137 -21.23 -12.82 -2.83
CA PHE A 137 -22.35 -11.92 -2.56
C PHE A 137 -21.85 -10.48 -2.46
N HIS A 138 -22.76 -9.55 -2.70
CA HIS A 138 -22.44 -8.13 -2.62
C HIS A 138 -23.06 -7.47 -1.39
N VAL A 139 -22.42 -6.38 -0.97
CA VAL A 139 -22.87 -5.54 0.14
C VAL A 139 -22.89 -4.07 -0.27
N LYS A 140 -23.56 -3.24 0.51
CA LYS A 140 -23.75 -1.83 0.17
C LYS A 140 -22.51 -0.98 0.47
N THR A 141 -21.85 -1.24 1.59
CA THR A 141 -20.69 -0.44 2.05
C THR A 141 -19.42 -1.27 2.20
N TRP A 142 -18.27 -0.63 2.19
CA TRP A 142 -16.99 -1.28 2.46
C TRP A 142 -16.91 -1.81 3.89
N ARG A 143 -17.53 -1.12 4.85
CA ARG A 143 -17.66 -1.57 6.24
C ARG A 143 -18.41 -2.89 6.34
N ASP A 144 -19.56 -3.02 5.66
CA ASP A 144 -20.31 -4.28 5.63
C ASP A 144 -19.47 -5.43 5.06
N ALA A 145 -18.56 -5.14 4.10
CA ALA A 145 -17.66 -6.15 3.56
C ALA A 145 -16.60 -6.59 4.58
N MET A 146 -15.99 -5.66 5.32
CA MET A 146 -15.06 -5.99 6.40
C MET A 146 -15.74 -6.79 7.51
N GLU A 147 -16.94 -6.38 7.94
CA GLU A 147 -17.74 -7.09 8.94
C GLU A 147 -18.08 -8.51 8.49
N ALA A 148 -18.43 -8.69 7.22
CA ALA A 148 -18.71 -10.05 6.68
C ALA A 148 -17.52 -11.00 6.82
N VAL A 149 -16.29 -10.49 6.65
CA VAL A 149 -15.07 -11.29 6.83
C VAL A 149 -14.80 -11.56 8.33
N VAL A 150 -14.91 -10.55 9.18
CA VAL A 150 -14.69 -10.70 10.63
C VAL A 150 -15.67 -11.69 11.26
N GLU A 151 -16.94 -11.62 10.87
CA GLU A 151 -18.02 -12.50 11.32
C GLU A 151 -17.95 -13.92 10.71
N GLY A 152 -17.08 -14.14 9.73
CA GLY A 152 -16.95 -15.45 9.05
C GLY A 152 -18.08 -15.75 8.07
N ARG A 153 -18.84 -14.74 7.62
CA ARG A 153 -19.81 -14.85 6.52
C ARG A 153 -19.13 -14.91 5.16
N ALA A 154 -17.95 -14.31 5.04
CA ALA A 154 -17.06 -14.41 3.90
C ALA A 154 -15.64 -14.79 4.35
N ASP A 155 -14.92 -15.48 3.48
CA ASP A 155 -13.51 -15.84 3.69
C ASP A 155 -12.58 -14.72 3.20
N TYR A 156 -13.03 -13.99 2.16
CA TYR A 156 -12.32 -12.87 1.54
C TYR A 156 -13.26 -11.72 1.22
N ALA A 157 -12.70 -10.48 1.24
CA ALA A 157 -13.35 -9.32 0.66
C ALA A 157 -12.48 -8.70 -0.42
N VAL A 158 -13.12 -8.17 -1.48
CA VAL A 158 -12.47 -7.45 -2.57
C VAL A 158 -12.80 -5.96 -2.47
N LEU A 159 -11.78 -5.13 -2.23
CA LEU A 159 -11.94 -3.73 -1.87
C LEU A 159 -11.03 -2.83 -2.70
N PRO A 160 -11.51 -1.70 -3.25
CA PRO A 160 -10.68 -0.75 -3.99
C PRO A 160 -9.78 0.01 -3.03
N ILE A 161 -8.47 0.03 -3.26
CA ILE A 161 -7.54 0.78 -2.40
C ILE A 161 -6.99 2.03 -3.06
N GLU A 162 -6.91 2.04 -4.40
CA GLU A 162 -6.32 3.13 -5.16
C GLU A 162 -6.82 3.14 -6.61
N ASN A 163 -6.97 4.35 -7.15
CA ASN A 163 -7.24 4.56 -8.57
C ASN A 163 -6.25 5.59 -9.12
N THR A 164 -5.66 5.32 -10.29
CA THR A 164 -4.61 6.18 -10.87
C THR A 164 -5.07 7.60 -11.19
N THR A 165 -6.38 7.83 -11.31
CA THR A 165 -6.96 9.15 -11.60
C THR A 165 -7.56 9.81 -10.36
N ALA A 166 -8.25 9.03 -9.51
CA ALA A 166 -8.94 9.55 -8.32
C ALA A 166 -8.06 9.55 -7.06
N GLY A 167 -6.91 8.87 -7.10
CA GLY A 167 -6.03 8.71 -5.95
C GLY A 167 -6.45 7.57 -5.02
N ILE A 168 -6.07 7.68 -3.75
CA ILE A 168 -6.33 6.67 -2.73
C ILE A 168 -7.80 6.62 -2.32
N VAL A 169 -8.26 5.44 -1.93
CA VAL A 169 -9.54 5.23 -1.26
C VAL A 169 -9.29 5.24 0.25
N ALA A 170 -9.27 6.44 0.82
CA ALA A 170 -8.84 6.70 2.18
C ALA A 170 -9.55 5.85 3.24
N ASP A 171 -10.86 5.64 3.10
CA ASP A 171 -11.69 4.89 4.04
C ASP A 171 -11.23 3.42 4.17
N ILE A 172 -10.68 2.84 3.10
CA ILE A 172 -10.20 1.44 3.14
C ILE A 172 -8.99 1.31 4.05
N TYR A 173 -8.07 2.28 4.04
CA TYR A 173 -6.93 2.29 4.95
C TYR A 173 -7.36 2.37 6.41
N ASP A 174 -8.34 3.20 6.71
CA ASP A 174 -8.89 3.34 8.05
C ASP A 174 -9.60 2.04 8.50
N LEU A 175 -10.39 1.43 7.62
CA LEU A 175 -11.07 0.16 7.88
C LEU A 175 -10.11 -1.02 8.06
N LEU A 176 -9.04 -1.11 7.28
CA LEU A 176 -8.01 -2.16 7.44
C LEU A 176 -7.40 -2.15 8.84
N THR A 177 -7.19 -0.97 9.41
CA THR A 177 -6.65 -0.84 10.76
C THR A 177 -7.70 -1.04 11.85
N GLU A 178 -8.95 -0.69 11.61
CA GLU A 178 -10.06 -0.88 12.55
C GLU A 178 -10.41 -2.36 12.73
N TYR A 179 -10.41 -3.13 11.64
CA TYR A 179 -10.82 -4.54 11.65
C TYR A 179 -9.65 -5.54 11.73
N GLU A 180 -8.41 -5.06 11.73
CA GLU A 180 -7.19 -5.89 11.82
C GLU A 180 -7.15 -7.03 10.79
N LEU A 181 -7.64 -6.76 9.57
CA LEU A 181 -7.65 -7.74 8.48
C LEU A 181 -6.33 -7.69 7.71
N SER A 182 -5.90 -8.87 7.25
CA SER A 182 -4.68 -9.01 6.44
C SER A 182 -4.98 -8.88 4.95
N ILE A 183 -4.16 -8.10 4.23
CA ILE A 183 -4.17 -8.09 2.78
C ILE A 183 -3.38 -9.32 2.31
N VAL A 184 -4.01 -10.18 1.51
CA VAL A 184 -3.43 -11.44 1.05
C VAL A 184 -3.21 -11.49 -0.46
N GLY A 185 -3.69 -10.48 -1.18
CA GLY A 185 -3.53 -10.35 -2.62
C GLY A 185 -3.96 -9.00 -3.14
N GLU A 186 -3.65 -8.73 -4.40
CA GLU A 186 -4.11 -7.54 -5.12
C GLU A 186 -4.51 -7.90 -6.55
N GLN A 187 -5.47 -7.16 -7.09
CA GLN A 187 -5.92 -7.24 -8.48
C GLN A 187 -6.02 -5.84 -9.07
N ILE A 188 -5.46 -5.65 -10.25
CA ILE A 188 -5.55 -4.39 -10.98
C ILE A 188 -6.59 -4.53 -12.08
N ILE A 189 -7.60 -3.66 -12.05
CA ILE A 189 -8.61 -3.56 -13.11
C ILE A 189 -8.39 -2.25 -13.87
N ARG A 190 -8.35 -2.35 -15.19
CA ARG A 190 -8.39 -1.19 -16.09
C ARG A 190 -9.83 -0.98 -16.56
N PRO A 191 -10.54 0.05 -16.05
CA PRO A 191 -11.91 0.31 -16.44
C PRO A 191 -11.99 0.66 -17.92
N GLU A 192 -12.52 -0.24 -18.73
CA GLU A 192 -12.91 0.06 -20.11
C GLU A 192 -14.37 0.47 -20.13
N HIS A 193 -14.60 1.77 -20.14
CA HIS A 193 -15.95 2.29 -20.26
C HIS A 193 -16.40 2.23 -21.71
N VAL A 194 -17.61 1.67 -21.91
CA VAL A 194 -18.32 1.65 -23.20
C VAL A 194 -19.68 2.33 -23.03
N LEU A 195 -20.23 2.82 -24.12
CA LEU A 195 -21.60 3.32 -24.17
C LEU A 195 -22.54 2.14 -24.44
N LEU A 196 -23.47 1.90 -23.52
CA LEU A 196 -24.41 0.78 -23.55
C LEU A 196 -25.84 1.31 -23.78
N GLY A 197 -26.58 0.69 -24.66
CA GLY A 197 -27.99 0.93 -24.90
C GLY A 197 -28.80 -0.36 -24.99
N LEU A 198 -30.12 -0.24 -25.16
CA LEU A 198 -30.97 -1.40 -25.42
C LEU A 198 -30.54 -2.10 -26.72
N PRO A 199 -30.87 -3.41 -26.89
CA PRO A 199 -30.48 -4.16 -28.09
C PRO A 199 -30.98 -3.58 -29.40
N ASP A 200 -32.13 -2.90 -29.39
CA ASP A 200 -32.77 -2.25 -30.52
C ASP A 200 -32.47 -0.75 -30.65
N ALA A 201 -31.64 -0.20 -29.72
CA ALA A 201 -31.24 1.20 -29.77
C ALA A 201 -30.09 1.42 -30.77
N GLU A 202 -30.08 2.57 -31.41
CA GLU A 202 -28.98 3.08 -32.24
C GLU A 202 -28.44 4.38 -31.62
N LEU A 203 -27.22 4.78 -32.00
CA LEU A 203 -26.57 5.96 -31.42
C LEU A 203 -27.38 7.24 -31.59
N GLU A 204 -28.07 7.35 -32.71
CA GLU A 204 -28.93 8.48 -33.08
C GLU A 204 -30.21 8.61 -32.23
N ASP A 205 -30.63 7.50 -31.60
CA ASP A 205 -31.78 7.51 -30.67
C ASP A 205 -31.46 8.19 -29.33
N ILE A 206 -30.19 8.20 -28.94
CA ILE A 206 -29.76 8.59 -27.60
C ILE A 206 -30.00 10.08 -27.33
N ARG A 207 -30.59 10.38 -26.18
CA ARG A 207 -30.87 11.73 -25.65
C ARG A 207 -30.36 11.92 -24.23
N GLN A 208 -30.15 10.83 -23.50
CA GLN A 208 -29.68 10.86 -22.13
C GLN A 208 -28.61 9.78 -21.87
N VAL A 209 -27.56 10.15 -21.14
CA VAL A 209 -26.50 9.24 -20.71
C VAL A 209 -26.41 9.23 -19.19
N CYS A 210 -26.50 8.03 -18.61
CA CYS A 210 -26.45 7.79 -17.17
C CYS A 210 -25.10 7.16 -16.78
N SER A 211 -24.45 7.65 -15.75
CA SER A 211 -23.29 6.98 -15.15
C SER A 211 -22.88 7.63 -13.81
N HIS A 212 -21.87 7.04 -13.15
CA HIS A 212 -21.18 7.66 -12.02
C HIS A 212 -20.49 8.97 -12.47
N PRO A 213 -20.45 10.03 -11.63
CA PRO A 213 -19.83 11.31 -11.99
C PRO A 213 -18.39 11.17 -12.51
N GLN A 214 -17.60 10.29 -11.90
CA GLN A 214 -16.23 10.03 -12.33
C GLN A 214 -16.14 9.45 -13.75
N ALA A 215 -17.02 8.50 -14.10
CA ALA A 215 -17.04 7.91 -15.43
C ALA A 215 -17.52 8.93 -16.49
N LEU A 216 -18.51 9.76 -16.15
CA LEU A 216 -18.95 10.87 -17.00
C LEU A 216 -17.80 11.86 -17.27
N SER A 217 -17.01 12.18 -16.24
CA SER A 217 -15.83 13.04 -16.38
C SER A 217 -14.75 12.40 -17.25
N GLN A 218 -14.45 11.12 -17.06
CA GLN A 218 -13.45 10.38 -17.84
C GLN A 218 -13.82 10.27 -19.31
N CYS A 219 -15.11 10.24 -19.63
CA CYS A 219 -15.63 10.22 -21.00
C CYS A 219 -16.00 11.63 -21.52
N GLY A 220 -15.58 12.69 -20.82
CA GLY A 220 -15.98 14.08 -21.10
C GLY A 220 -15.79 14.51 -22.54
N LYS A 221 -14.64 14.25 -23.16
CA LYS A 221 -14.37 14.58 -24.57
C LYS A 221 -15.34 13.90 -25.54
N TYR A 222 -15.67 12.64 -25.28
CA TYR A 222 -16.67 11.94 -26.09
C TYR A 222 -18.06 12.56 -25.91
N LEU A 223 -18.44 12.88 -24.70
CA LEU A 223 -19.71 13.51 -24.38
C LEU A 223 -19.82 14.95 -24.92
N GLU A 224 -18.71 15.67 -25.05
CA GLU A 224 -18.66 17.01 -25.68
C GLU A 224 -18.96 16.97 -27.20
N SER A 225 -18.68 15.84 -27.87
CA SER A 225 -19.07 15.65 -29.28
C SER A 225 -20.56 15.36 -29.47
N HIS A 226 -21.31 15.18 -28.37
CA HIS A 226 -22.76 14.95 -28.34
C HIS A 226 -23.45 15.96 -27.40
N PRO A 227 -23.44 17.27 -27.72
CA PRO A 227 -23.89 18.32 -26.77
C PRO A 227 -25.39 18.25 -26.43
N ASP A 228 -26.18 17.60 -27.28
CA ASP A 228 -27.63 17.43 -27.06
C ASP A 228 -27.99 16.34 -26.04
N TRP A 229 -27.01 15.54 -25.59
CA TRP A 229 -27.27 14.50 -24.61
C TRP A 229 -27.30 15.04 -23.19
N LYS A 230 -28.35 14.69 -22.46
CA LYS A 230 -28.46 15.00 -21.02
C LYS A 230 -27.62 14.03 -20.21
N LYS A 231 -26.74 14.55 -19.35
CA LYS A 231 -25.94 13.77 -18.43
C LYS A 231 -26.73 13.56 -17.12
N LYS A 232 -26.89 12.31 -16.69
CA LYS A 232 -27.55 11.95 -15.43
C LYS A 232 -26.58 11.19 -14.54
N GLU A 233 -26.32 11.76 -13.37
CA GLU A 233 -25.46 11.13 -12.37
C GLU A 233 -26.19 10.01 -11.64
N MET A 234 -25.45 8.92 -11.39
CA MET A 234 -25.89 7.72 -10.69
C MET A 234 -24.84 7.30 -9.65
N GLU A 235 -25.23 6.50 -8.67
CA GLU A 235 -24.34 6.04 -7.61
C GLU A 235 -23.17 5.18 -8.12
N ASN A 236 -23.38 4.37 -9.18
CA ASN A 236 -22.34 3.55 -9.79
C ASN A 236 -22.65 3.25 -11.25
N THR A 237 -21.61 2.81 -11.99
CA THR A 237 -21.68 2.56 -13.44
C THR A 237 -22.56 1.35 -13.77
N ALA A 238 -22.41 0.23 -13.04
CA ALA A 238 -23.18 -0.99 -13.29
C ALA A 238 -24.66 -0.79 -12.96
N GLY A 239 -25.00 -0.06 -11.90
CA GLY A 239 -26.38 0.35 -11.59
C GLY A 239 -26.98 1.20 -12.68
N SER A 240 -26.18 2.02 -13.38
CA SER A 240 -26.66 2.76 -14.55
C SER A 240 -27.04 1.81 -15.71
N ALA A 241 -26.24 0.79 -15.99
CA ALA A 241 -26.56 -0.23 -16.98
C ALA A 241 -27.84 -1.01 -16.63
N LYS A 242 -27.95 -1.43 -15.35
CA LYS A 242 -29.16 -2.08 -14.82
C LYS A 242 -30.41 -1.21 -15.03
N LYS A 243 -30.28 0.08 -14.71
CA LYS A 243 -31.38 1.03 -14.88
C LYS A 243 -31.85 1.17 -16.33
N ILE A 244 -30.92 1.27 -17.30
CA ILE A 244 -31.29 1.33 -18.73
C ILE A 244 -32.11 0.09 -19.14
N LYS A 245 -31.73 -1.10 -18.64
CA LYS A 245 -32.49 -2.33 -18.85
C LYS A 245 -33.89 -2.28 -18.26
N GLU A 246 -34.03 -1.78 -17.02
CA GLU A 246 -35.29 -1.69 -16.28
C GLU A 246 -36.23 -0.63 -16.88
N ASP A 247 -35.70 0.56 -17.22
CA ASP A 247 -36.48 1.66 -17.80
C ASP A 247 -37.01 1.31 -19.21
N ASN A 248 -36.31 0.42 -19.93
CA ASN A 248 -36.66 -0.04 -21.27
C ASN A 248 -36.96 1.12 -22.25
N ASP A 249 -36.18 2.21 -22.16
CA ASP A 249 -36.28 3.42 -22.98
C ASP A 249 -35.05 3.52 -23.88
N LYS A 250 -35.23 3.33 -25.20
CA LYS A 250 -34.14 3.35 -26.20
C LYS A 250 -33.46 4.71 -26.36
N THR A 251 -34.01 5.77 -25.79
CA THR A 251 -33.40 7.11 -25.82
C THR A 251 -32.36 7.29 -24.69
N GLN A 252 -32.21 6.30 -23.82
CA GLN A 252 -31.27 6.31 -22.73
C GLN A 252 -30.09 5.37 -22.99
N ALA A 253 -28.91 5.80 -22.59
CA ALA A 253 -27.69 4.99 -22.62
C ALA A 253 -26.97 5.05 -21.26
N ALA A 254 -26.13 4.05 -20.98
CA ALA A 254 -25.27 4.03 -19.81
C ALA A 254 -23.79 4.00 -20.22
N ILE A 255 -22.95 4.71 -19.48
CA ILE A 255 -21.51 4.48 -19.51
C ILE A 255 -21.16 3.51 -18.40
N ALA A 256 -20.73 2.30 -18.79
CA ALA A 256 -20.37 1.23 -17.84
C ALA A 256 -19.32 0.29 -18.45
N SER A 257 -18.96 -0.79 -17.72
CA SER A 257 -18.07 -1.82 -18.21
C SER A 257 -18.72 -2.69 -19.30
N ARG A 258 -17.92 -3.30 -20.15
CA ARG A 258 -18.38 -4.30 -21.11
C ARG A 258 -19.10 -5.46 -20.41
N GLN A 259 -18.55 -5.93 -19.28
CA GLN A 259 -19.16 -7.00 -18.46
C GLN A 259 -20.57 -6.62 -17.95
N ALA A 260 -20.78 -5.35 -17.58
CA ALA A 260 -22.13 -4.89 -17.21
C ALA A 260 -23.08 -4.94 -18.43
N GLY A 261 -22.59 -4.62 -19.61
CA GLY A 261 -23.36 -4.76 -20.86
C GLY A 261 -23.78 -6.22 -21.11
N GLU A 262 -22.86 -7.16 -21.02
CA GLU A 262 -23.13 -8.59 -21.18
C GLU A 262 -24.11 -9.10 -20.12
N LEU A 263 -23.89 -8.75 -18.85
CA LEU A 263 -24.74 -9.16 -17.72
C LEU A 263 -26.20 -8.72 -17.88
N TYR A 264 -26.42 -7.49 -18.31
CA TYR A 264 -27.76 -6.92 -18.46
C TYR A 264 -28.35 -7.07 -19.87
N GLY A 265 -27.61 -7.71 -20.78
CA GLY A 265 -28.06 -7.93 -22.15
C GLY A 265 -28.22 -6.62 -22.93
N LEU A 266 -27.30 -5.67 -22.73
CA LEU A 266 -27.25 -4.39 -23.43
C LEU A 266 -26.31 -4.45 -24.64
N LYS A 267 -26.61 -3.66 -25.67
CA LYS A 267 -25.78 -3.48 -26.87
C LYS A 267 -24.74 -2.42 -26.64
N ILE A 268 -23.49 -2.68 -27.07
CA ILE A 268 -22.46 -1.65 -27.11
C ILE A 268 -22.73 -0.72 -28.29
N LEU A 269 -23.01 0.54 -28.01
CA LEU A 269 -23.26 1.58 -28.99
C LEU A 269 -21.96 2.30 -29.43
N ALA A 270 -21.00 2.43 -28.49
CA ALA A 270 -19.68 3.00 -28.79
C ALA A 270 -18.62 2.44 -27.81
N GLU A 271 -17.42 2.27 -28.34
CA GLU A 271 -16.21 1.83 -27.62
C GLU A 271 -15.15 2.93 -27.62
N ASN A 272 -14.12 2.78 -26.79
CA ASN A 272 -13.00 3.72 -26.70
C ASN A 272 -13.45 5.16 -26.42
N ILE A 273 -14.48 5.33 -25.59
CA ILE A 273 -15.08 6.62 -25.26
C ILE A 273 -14.33 7.39 -24.15
N CYS A 274 -13.39 6.75 -23.46
CA CYS A 274 -12.51 7.38 -22.48
C CYS A 274 -11.27 7.97 -23.14
N TYR A 275 -10.91 9.18 -22.76
CA TYR A 275 -9.71 9.83 -23.30
C TYR A 275 -8.41 9.42 -22.57
N ASN A 276 -8.51 8.80 -21.39
CA ASN A 276 -7.35 8.36 -20.60
C ASN A 276 -7.35 6.84 -20.46
N GLY A 277 -6.72 6.15 -21.41
CA GLY A 277 -6.58 4.69 -21.42
C GLY A 277 -5.65 4.14 -20.32
N GLN A 278 -5.06 5.00 -19.48
CA GLN A 278 -4.19 4.60 -18.38
C GLN A 278 -4.92 4.53 -17.02
N ASN A 279 -6.23 4.75 -16.99
CA ASN A 279 -6.99 4.61 -15.75
C ASN A 279 -6.94 3.16 -15.26
N ALA A 280 -6.51 2.96 -14.04
CA ALA A 280 -6.47 1.66 -13.38
C ALA A 280 -6.93 1.79 -11.94
N THR A 281 -7.66 0.79 -11.45
CA THR A 281 -8.03 0.68 -10.05
C THR A 281 -7.35 -0.54 -9.46
N ARG A 282 -6.62 -0.35 -8.38
CA ARG A 282 -6.02 -1.42 -7.60
C ARG A 282 -7.00 -1.85 -6.52
N PHE A 283 -7.36 -3.11 -6.54
CA PHE A 283 -8.16 -3.78 -5.52
C PHE A 283 -7.25 -4.62 -4.64
N VAL A 284 -7.56 -4.68 -3.34
CA VAL A 284 -6.93 -5.59 -2.40
C VAL A 284 -7.89 -6.71 -2.03
N ILE A 285 -7.32 -7.89 -1.84
CA ILE A 285 -8.01 -9.06 -1.32
C ILE A 285 -7.67 -9.15 0.15
N VAL A 286 -8.66 -9.06 1.01
CA VAL A 286 -8.47 -9.11 2.46
C VAL A 286 -9.06 -10.35 3.07
N SER A 287 -8.41 -10.86 4.12
CA SER A 287 -8.82 -12.06 4.86
C SER A 287 -8.61 -11.86 6.36
N LYS A 288 -9.36 -12.60 7.18
CA LYS A 288 -9.12 -12.68 8.62
C LYS A 288 -7.89 -13.53 8.96
N LYS A 289 -7.52 -14.47 8.08
CA LYS A 289 -6.35 -15.32 8.29
C LYS A 289 -5.07 -14.56 7.95
N PRO A 290 -4.11 -14.48 8.86
CA PRO A 290 -2.83 -13.83 8.60
C PRO A 290 -1.91 -14.78 7.82
N ILE A 291 -2.22 -14.97 6.53
CA ILE A 291 -1.49 -15.88 5.63
C ILE A 291 -0.80 -15.10 4.51
N TYR A 292 0.29 -15.65 3.99
CA TYR A 292 0.95 -15.14 2.79
C TYR A 292 1.42 -16.26 1.88
N VAL A 293 1.50 -15.98 0.57
CA VAL A 293 1.97 -16.95 -0.41
C VAL A 293 3.50 -16.95 -0.47
N LYS A 294 4.09 -18.14 -0.57
CA LYS A 294 5.54 -18.39 -0.57
C LYS A 294 6.34 -17.53 -1.56
N ASP A 295 5.76 -17.22 -2.71
CA ASP A 295 6.37 -16.43 -3.80
C ASP A 295 5.84 -14.98 -3.87
N ALA A 296 5.20 -14.50 -2.80
CA ALA A 296 4.82 -13.10 -2.69
C ALA A 296 6.07 -12.21 -2.67
N HIS A 297 6.01 -11.05 -3.32
CA HIS A 297 7.16 -10.17 -3.53
C HIS A 297 6.90 -8.71 -3.15
N LYS A 298 5.80 -8.45 -2.46
CA LYS A 298 5.41 -7.12 -2.00
C LYS A 298 4.92 -7.19 -0.56
N ILE A 299 5.36 -6.25 0.23
CA ILE A 299 4.98 -6.10 1.63
C ILE A 299 4.32 -4.74 1.81
N SER A 300 3.15 -4.75 2.45
CA SER A 300 2.47 -3.54 2.91
C SER A 300 2.52 -3.50 4.42
N ILE A 301 3.01 -2.40 4.96
CA ILE A 301 3.05 -2.14 6.40
C ILE A 301 2.30 -0.88 6.73
N PHE A 302 1.80 -0.80 7.95
CA PHE A 302 1.48 0.49 8.54
C PHE A 302 2.11 0.62 9.92
N PHE A 303 2.47 1.83 10.28
CA PHE A 303 3.06 2.14 11.58
C PHE A 303 2.64 3.53 12.07
N GLU A 304 2.62 3.68 13.38
CA GLU A 304 2.44 4.96 14.07
C GLU A 304 3.77 5.37 14.69
N LEU A 305 4.04 6.67 14.70
CA LEU A 305 5.29 7.24 15.20
C LEU A 305 5.02 8.34 16.22
N HIS A 306 5.94 8.47 17.19
CA HIS A 306 6.00 9.66 18.02
C HIS A 306 6.18 10.91 17.16
N HIS A 307 5.49 11.98 17.51
CA HIS A 307 5.58 13.25 16.82
C HIS A 307 6.86 14.00 17.21
N GLU A 308 7.99 13.52 16.68
CA GLU A 308 9.33 14.08 16.91
C GLU A 308 10.06 14.27 15.59
N SER A 309 11.03 15.21 15.60
CA SER A 309 11.85 15.48 14.42
C SER A 309 12.71 14.27 14.06
N GLY A 310 12.67 13.87 12.78
CA GLY A 310 13.49 12.78 12.23
C GLY A 310 12.91 11.36 12.40
N THR A 311 11.82 11.15 13.15
CA THR A 311 11.26 9.81 13.38
C THR A 311 10.87 9.10 12.10
N LEU A 312 10.20 9.78 11.15
CA LEU A 312 9.85 9.19 9.86
C LEU A 312 11.10 8.83 9.04
N TYR A 313 12.11 9.71 9.02
CA TYR A 313 13.37 9.42 8.33
C TYR A 313 14.06 8.16 8.91
N ASN A 314 14.14 8.05 10.22
CA ASN A 314 14.73 6.89 10.89
C ASN A 314 13.98 5.62 10.52
N MET A 315 12.65 5.67 10.49
CA MET A 315 11.80 4.55 10.11
C MET A 315 12.03 4.11 8.67
N LEU A 316 11.97 5.03 7.71
CA LEU A 316 12.21 4.74 6.31
C LEU A 316 13.66 4.28 6.05
N SER A 317 14.60 4.71 6.88
CA SER A 317 15.98 4.29 6.76
C SER A 317 16.19 2.79 6.97
N HIS A 318 15.30 2.08 7.69
CA HIS A 318 15.35 0.62 7.78
C HIS A 318 15.09 -0.06 6.43
N ILE A 319 14.20 0.50 5.63
CA ILE A 319 13.92 0.02 4.26
C ILE A 319 15.13 0.31 3.36
N ILE A 320 15.62 1.55 3.36
CA ILE A 320 16.71 2.03 2.51
C ILE A 320 18.01 1.25 2.77
N TYR A 321 18.42 1.10 4.03
CA TYR A 321 19.70 0.43 4.38
C TYR A 321 19.70 -1.07 4.13
N ASN A 322 18.54 -1.68 4.00
CA ASN A 322 18.41 -3.08 3.61
C ASN A 322 18.25 -3.24 2.09
N GLY A 323 18.39 -2.15 1.30
CA GLY A 323 18.34 -2.18 -0.15
C GLY A 323 16.96 -2.50 -0.72
N LEU A 324 15.89 -2.28 0.07
CA LEU A 324 14.52 -2.55 -0.34
C LEU A 324 13.95 -1.36 -1.12
N ASN A 325 13.22 -1.65 -2.19
CA ASN A 325 12.57 -0.64 -3.04
C ASN A 325 11.19 -0.30 -2.51
N MET A 326 11.01 0.92 -1.99
CA MET A 326 9.73 1.44 -1.55
C MET A 326 8.91 1.90 -2.77
N THR A 327 7.70 1.34 -2.92
CA THR A 327 6.82 1.60 -4.07
C THR A 327 5.68 2.57 -3.73
N LYS A 328 5.36 2.72 -2.44
CA LYS A 328 4.31 3.61 -1.98
C LYS A 328 4.57 4.10 -0.56
N ILE A 329 4.18 5.34 -0.29
CA ILE A 329 4.01 5.89 1.05
C ILE A 329 2.75 6.75 1.10
N GLU A 330 1.94 6.57 2.12
CA GLU A 330 0.71 7.32 2.36
C GLU A 330 0.60 7.63 3.85
N SER A 331 0.08 8.80 4.20
CA SER A 331 -0.14 9.19 5.59
C SER A 331 -1.63 9.45 5.86
N ARG A 332 -2.11 8.94 7.00
CA ARG A 332 -3.49 9.14 7.45
C ARG A 332 -3.50 9.71 8.87
N PRO A 333 -4.31 10.74 9.15
CA PRO A 333 -4.51 11.22 10.53
C PRO A 333 -5.06 10.09 11.41
N ILE A 334 -4.58 10.02 12.65
CA ILE A 334 -5.11 9.06 13.63
C ILE A 334 -6.34 9.67 14.29
N THR A 335 -7.47 9.00 14.18
CA THR A 335 -8.72 9.44 14.80
C THR A 335 -8.55 9.58 16.32
N GLY A 336 -8.91 10.73 16.86
CA GLY A 336 -8.80 11.03 18.30
C GLY A 336 -7.42 11.48 18.78
N LYS A 337 -6.40 11.54 17.90
CA LYS A 337 -5.07 12.03 18.21
C LYS A 337 -4.74 13.24 17.34
N ASN A 338 -4.69 14.45 17.91
CA ASN A 338 -4.38 15.67 17.17
C ASN A 338 -2.95 15.66 16.63
N TRP A 339 -2.80 15.90 15.30
CA TRP A 339 -1.52 16.03 14.62
C TRP A 339 -0.64 14.78 14.63
N GLN A 340 -1.21 13.61 14.94
CA GLN A 340 -0.53 12.32 14.81
C GLN A 340 -1.00 11.59 13.57
N TYR A 341 -0.08 10.86 12.95
CA TYR A 341 -0.31 10.22 11.67
C TYR A 341 0.11 8.76 11.73
N ARG A 342 -0.66 7.95 11.01
CA ARG A 342 -0.31 6.59 10.64
C ARG A 342 0.24 6.62 9.23
N PHE A 343 1.33 5.90 9.01
CA PHE A 343 1.98 5.79 7.71
C PHE A 343 1.76 4.40 7.15
N PHE A 344 1.33 4.33 5.90
CA PHE A 344 1.20 3.11 5.13
C PHE A 344 2.30 3.09 4.09
N VAL A 345 3.07 2.01 4.04
CA VAL A 345 4.23 1.88 3.17
C VAL A 345 4.19 0.54 2.48
N ASP A 346 4.30 0.56 1.14
CA ASP A 346 4.50 -0.64 0.33
C ASP A 346 5.96 -0.68 -0.12
N PHE A 347 6.58 -1.86 -0.04
CA PHE A 347 7.92 -2.09 -0.59
C PHE A 347 8.05 -3.51 -1.15
N GLU A 348 8.99 -3.67 -2.09
CA GLU A 348 9.28 -4.95 -2.71
C GLU A 348 10.13 -5.82 -1.78
N GLY A 349 9.80 -7.11 -1.71
CA GLY A 349 10.54 -8.09 -0.94
C GLY A 349 9.67 -9.27 -0.49
N ASN A 350 10.33 -10.29 0.05
CA ASN A 350 9.68 -11.47 0.61
C ASN A 350 10.03 -11.61 2.10
N LEU A 351 9.09 -12.04 2.93
CA LEU A 351 9.32 -12.24 4.37
C LEU A 351 10.41 -13.27 4.70
N LYS A 352 10.81 -14.11 3.73
CA LYS A 352 11.95 -15.01 3.87
C LYS A 352 13.30 -14.31 3.72
N ASP A 353 13.33 -13.16 3.05
CA ASP A 353 14.57 -12.45 2.76
C ASP A 353 15.13 -11.83 4.04
N SER A 354 16.42 -12.05 4.28
CA SER A 354 17.11 -11.48 5.45
C SER A 354 17.01 -9.95 5.49
N ALA A 355 17.07 -9.30 4.32
CA ALA A 355 16.91 -7.85 4.19
C ALA A 355 15.55 -7.36 4.72
N VAL A 356 14.48 -8.08 4.37
CA VAL A 356 13.11 -7.80 4.83
C VAL A 356 12.98 -8.04 6.33
N LYS A 357 13.43 -9.20 6.82
CA LYS A 357 13.40 -9.52 8.26
C LYS A 357 14.13 -8.46 9.09
N ASN A 358 15.30 -8.01 8.63
CA ASN A 358 16.07 -6.96 9.31
C ASN A 358 15.35 -5.60 9.30
N ALA A 359 14.73 -5.23 8.18
CA ALA A 359 13.97 -3.98 8.09
C ALA A 359 12.77 -4.00 9.02
N LEU A 360 11.97 -5.07 9.02
CA LEU A 360 10.79 -5.22 9.86
C LEU A 360 11.14 -5.21 11.35
N ARG A 361 12.20 -5.91 11.76
CA ARG A 361 12.71 -5.86 13.15
C ARG A 361 13.02 -4.44 13.61
N GLY A 362 13.71 -3.69 12.76
CA GLY A 362 14.05 -2.31 13.08
C GLY A 362 12.81 -1.42 13.20
N ILE A 363 11.87 -1.59 12.27
CA ILE A 363 10.59 -0.87 12.27
C ILE A 363 9.77 -1.22 13.51
N GLU A 364 9.63 -2.51 13.85
CA GLU A 364 8.89 -2.95 15.05
C GLU A 364 9.51 -2.48 16.35
N ALA A 365 10.83 -2.38 16.42
CA ALA A 365 11.51 -1.92 17.62
C ALA A 365 11.39 -0.41 17.85
N GLU A 366 11.21 0.39 16.80
CA GLU A 366 11.24 1.87 16.84
C GLU A 366 9.87 2.52 16.67
N ALA A 367 8.86 1.82 16.13
CA ALA A 367 7.50 2.32 16.01
C ALA A 367 6.69 2.16 17.29
N ASP A 368 5.70 3.04 17.50
CA ASP A 368 4.72 2.91 18.58
C ASP A 368 3.79 1.72 18.35
N THR A 369 3.35 1.57 17.11
CA THR A 369 2.49 0.49 16.64
C THR A 369 2.92 0.10 15.24
N VAL A 370 2.96 -1.19 14.96
CA VAL A 370 3.27 -1.74 13.63
C VAL A 370 2.33 -2.90 13.33
N SER A 371 1.81 -2.92 12.11
CA SER A 371 1.20 -4.11 11.51
C SER A 371 1.66 -4.23 10.06
N TYR A 372 1.79 -5.44 9.58
CA TYR A 372 2.21 -5.70 8.21
C TYR A 372 1.46 -6.87 7.58
N THR A 373 1.38 -6.84 6.27
CA THR A 373 0.80 -7.86 5.43
C THR A 373 1.73 -8.16 4.26
N HIS A 374 1.65 -9.33 3.69
CA HIS A 374 2.50 -9.76 2.60
C HIS A 374 1.66 -10.13 1.39
N LEU A 375 1.90 -9.46 0.26
CA LEU A 375 1.08 -9.56 -0.94
C LEU A 375 1.83 -10.28 -2.06
N ARG A 376 1.08 -11.08 -2.83
CA ARG A 376 1.45 -11.38 -4.21
C ARG A 376 0.74 -10.37 -5.11
N ALA A 377 1.49 -9.52 -5.83
CA ALA A 377 0.92 -8.80 -6.95
C ALA A 377 0.56 -9.80 -8.04
N HIS A 378 -0.71 -9.92 -8.41
CA HIS A 378 -1.09 -10.54 -9.66
C HIS A 378 -0.78 -9.52 -10.76
N GLU A 379 0.40 -9.66 -11.36
CA GLU A 379 0.61 -9.09 -12.68
C GLU A 379 -0.25 -9.92 -13.63
N THR A 380 -1.38 -9.38 -14.05
CA THR A 380 -1.92 -9.76 -15.34
C THR A 380 -0.82 -9.45 -16.36
N SER A 381 -0.16 -10.49 -16.86
CA SER A 381 0.76 -10.45 -17.99
C SER A 381 -0.01 -10.01 -19.23
N ALA A 382 -0.24 -8.72 -19.32
CA ALA A 382 -0.71 -8.02 -20.52
C ALA A 382 0.24 -6.84 -20.70
N HIS A 383 1.39 -7.16 -21.31
CA HIS A 383 2.28 -6.29 -22.08
C HIS A 383 2.60 -4.90 -21.47
N LEU A 384 3.80 -4.80 -20.95
CA LEU A 384 4.59 -3.59 -21.05
C LEU A 384 4.64 -3.07 -22.48
#